data_946968ab2abfe974947b7753cb6c66e7
#
_entry.id   946968ab2abfe974947b7753cb6c66e7
#
_cell.length_a   1.000
_cell.length_b   1.000
_cell.length_c   1.000
_cell.angle_alpha   90.00
_cell.angle_beta   90.00
_cell.angle_gamma   90.00
#
_symmetry.space_group_name_H-M   'P 1'
#
loop_
_entity.id
_entity.type
_entity.pdbx_description
1 polymer ?
#
loop_
_entity_poly.entity_id
_entity_poly.type
_entity_poly.pdbx_seq_one_letter_code
_entity_poly.pdbx_strand_id
1 'polypeptide(L)'
;MKTLIMLSAIPASGKTTWAKEYQQTHPNTYIVSSDDVRMEVTHGDWQDHSHQKEVWELFEKRIHEYGAIENATVILDALNDVNPVRLKYLTTTPEFDKKILVLFPSNYEKSKKYNGMREVQVRVPEGVLVELVNKFEPPSQEVLDLVDEVITIKW
;
A
#
# COMPACT_ATOMS: atom_id res chain seq x y z
N MET A 1 12.35 14.99 -10.71
CA MET A 1 10.90 14.71 -10.65
C MET A 1 10.59 13.82 -9.47
N LYS A 2 9.62 14.19 -8.66
CA LYS A 2 9.17 13.37 -7.53
C LYS A 2 7.98 12.51 -7.94
N THR A 3 8.04 11.23 -7.62
CA THR A 3 7.02 10.26 -8.04
C THR A 3 6.39 9.58 -6.83
N LEU A 4 5.07 9.52 -6.80
CA LEU A 4 4.30 8.75 -5.82
C LEU A 4 3.76 7.50 -6.51
N ILE A 5 4.03 6.34 -5.93
CA ILE A 5 3.49 5.07 -6.41
C ILE A 5 2.56 4.52 -5.32
N MET A 6 1.29 4.40 -5.65
CA MET A 6 0.28 3.84 -4.75
C MET A 6 0.01 2.39 -5.15
N LEU A 7 0.31 1.46 -4.26
CA LEU A 7 -0.10 0.07 -4.45
C LEU A 7 -1.55 -0.08 -3.97
N SER A 8 -2.35 -0.83 -4.68
CA SER A 8 -3.75 -1.09 -4.34
C SER A 8 -4.02 -2.58 -4.50
N ALA A 9 -4.36 -3.26 -3.41
CA ALA A 9 -4.41 -4.72 -3.37
C ALA A 9 -5.22 -5.24 -2.19
N ILE A 10 -5.65 -6.50 -2.30
CA ILE A 10 -6.10 -7.29 -1.15
C ILE A 10 -4.85 -7.88 -0.46
N PRO A 11 -4.97 -8.37 0.80
CA PRO A 11 -3.82 -8.97 1.49
C PRO A 11 -3.21 -10.14 0.72
N ALA A 12 -1.92 -10.39 0.96
CA ALA A 12 -1.16 -11.50 0.38
C ALA A 12 -1.18 -11.54 -1.16
N SER A 13 -1.11 -10.38 -1.79
CA SER A 13 -1.14 -10.22 -3.25
C SER A 13 0.25 -10.11 -3.90
N GLY A 14 1.32 -10.05 -3.08
CA GLY A 14 2.67 -9.83 -3.58
C GLY A 14 3.07 -8.36 -3.67
N LYS A 15 2.28 -7.44 -3.10
CA LYS A 15 2.57 -6.00 -3.19
C LYS A 15 3.91 -5.62 -2.55
N THR A 16 4.24 -6.20 -1.40
CA THR A 16 5.51 -5.92 -0.72
C THR A 16 6.70 -6.42 -1.54
N THR A 17 6.57 -7.60 -2.13
CA THR A 17 7.59 -8.14 -3.04
C THR A 17 7.80 -7.22 -4.23
N TRP A 18 6.71 -6.78 -4.85
CA TRP A 18 6.77 -5.83 -5.96
C TRP A 18 7.50 -4.54 -5.58
N ALA A 19 7.17 -3.98 -4.41
CA ALA A 19 7.77 -2.74 -3.93
C ALA A 19 9.28 -2.89 -3.71
N LYS A 20 9.71 -3.99 -3.09
CA LYS A 20 11.13 -4.27 -2.84
C LYS A 20 11.92 -4.50 -4.12
N GLU A 21 11.35 -5.22 -5.08
CA GLU A 21 11.97 -5.43 -6.40
C GLU A 21 12.11 -4.10 -7.14
N TYR A 22 11.09 -3.26 -7.13
CA TYR A 22 11.14 -1.93 -7.74
C TYR A 22 12.25 -1.09 -7.10
N GLN A 23 12.34 -1.10 -5.78
CA GLN A 23 13.36 -0.34 -5.04
C GLN A 23 14.78 -0.78 -5.41
N GLN A 24 15.01 -2.07 -5.66
CA GLN A 24 16.31 -2.60 -6.03
C GLN A 24 16.81 -2.08 -7.37
N THR A 25 15.91 -1.79 -8.29
CA THR A 25 16.23 -1.37 -9.66
C THR A 25 16.04 0.12 -9.91
N HIS A 26 15.49 0.86 -8.94
CA HIS A 26 15.22 2.29 -9.05
C HIS A 26 15.85 3.02 -7.87
N PRO A 27 17.01 3.67 -8.05
CA PRO A 27 17.66 4.44 -6.97
C PRO A 27 16.76 5.53 -6.43
N ASN A 28 17.01 5.96 -5.20
CA ASN A 28 16.27 7.04 -4.54
C ASN A 28 14.77 6.72 -4.39
N THR A 29 14.48 5.45 -4.11
CA THR A 29 13.12 4.94 -3.89
C THR A 29 12.95 4.56 -2.43
N TYR A 30 11.86 5.01 -1.82
CA TYR A 30 11.54 4.81 -0.40
C TYR A 30 10.18 4.14 -0.27
N ILE A 31 10.07 3.15 0.60
CA ILE A 31 8.83 2.42 0.83
C ILE A 31 8.24 2.84 2.16
N VAL A 32 6.97 3.27 2.15
CA VAL A 32 6.18 3.48 3.37
C VAL A 32 5.21 2.32 3.46
N SER A 33 5.47 1.39 4.37
CA SER A 33 4.66 0.19 4.58
C SER A 33 3.80 0.33 5.83
N SER A 34 2.50 0.13 5.69
CA SER A 34 1.58 0.17 6.83
C SER A 34 1.88 -0.92 7.86
N ASP A 35 2.31 -2.09 7.40
CA ASP A 35 2.69 -3.19 8.31
C ASP A 35 3.96 -2.86 9.09
N ASP A 36 4.97 -2.29 8.44
CA ASP A 36 6.22 -1.88 9.10
C ASP A 36 5.95 -0.77 10.13
N VAL A 37 5.12 0.20 9.79
CA VAL A 37 4.73 1.27 10.72
C VAL A 37 4.00 0.69 11.93
N ARG A 38 3.09 -0.27 11.71
CA ARG A 38 2.39 -0.93 12.81
C ARG A 38 3.36 -1.68 13.72
N MET A 39 4.34 -2.36 13.16
CA MET A 39 5.36 -3.06 13.94
C MET A 39 6.15 -2.11 14.83
N GLU A 40 6.46 -0.92 14.35
CA GLU A 40 7.14 0.10 15.15
C GLU A 40 6.25 0.64 16.28
N VAL A 41 5.00 1.00 15.97
CA VAL A 41 4.05 1.57 16.94
C VAL A 41 3.68 0.57 18.02
N THR A 42 3.54 -0.71 17.66
CA THR A 42 3.13 -1.77 18.59
C THR A 42 4.30 -2.52 19.21
N HIS A 43 5.54 -2.09 18.97
CA HIS A 43 6.75 -2.75 19.45
C HIS A 43 6.85 -4.22 19.05
N GLY A 44 6.45 -4.53 17.82
CA GLY A 44 6.60 -5.85 17.21
C GLY A 44 5.35 -6.72 17.20
N ASP A 45 4.21 -6.20 17.66
CA ASP A 45 2.95 -6.96 17.64
C ASP A 45 2.11 -6.60 16.41
N TRP A 46 2.30 -7.35 15.32
CA TRP A 46 1.56 -7.17 14.08
C TRP A 46 0.04 -7.38 14.25
N GLN A 47 -0.37 -8.19 15.23
CA GLN A 47 -1.78 -8.48 15.49
C GLN A 47 -2.49 -7.39 16.30
N ASP A 48 -1.74 -6.46 16.89
CA ASP A 48 -2.32 -5.37 17.67
C ASP A 48 -2.84 -4.26 16.75
N HIS A 49 -4.16 -4.15 16.64
CA HIS A 49 -4.85 -3.12 15.86
C HIS A 49 -5.44 -2.00 16.72
N SER A 50 -5.02 -1.89 17.99
CA SER A 50 -5.53 -0.85 18.91
C SER A 50 -4.91 0.54 18.68
N HIS A 51 -3.82 0.64 17.91
CA HIS A 51 -3.08 1.88 17.68
C HIS A 51 -3.29 2.45 16.27
N GLN A 52 -4.45 2.27 15.67
CA GLN A 52 -4.71 2.65 14.27
C GLN A 52 -4.44 4.14 14.00
N LYS A 53 -4.86 5.02 14.91
CA LYS A 53 -4.61 6.46 14.74
C LYS A 53 -3.13 6.76 14.65
N GLU A 54 -2.33 6.23 15.58
CA GLU A 54 -0.87 6.44 15.60
C GLU A 54 -0.19 5.85 14.37
N VAL A 55 -0.62 4.67 13.93
CA VAL A 55 -0.09 4.00 12.72
C VAL A 55 -0.29 4.88 11.50
N TRP A 56 -1.50 5.39 11.27
CA TRP A 56 -1.79 6.18 10.09
C TRP A 56 -1.20 7.60 10.15
N GLU A 57 -1.10 8.20 11.34
CA GLU A 57 -0.38 9.47 11.51
C GLU A 57 1.11 9.34 11.15
N LEU A 58 1.76 8.28 11.61
CA LEU A 58 3.16 8.02 11.29
C LEU A 58 3.34 7.65 9.81
N PHE A 59 2.42 6.88 9.24
CA PHE A 59 2.41 6.55 7.82
C PHE A 59 2.38 7.84 6.97
N GLU A 60 1.45 8.73 7.24
CA GLU A 60 1.32 10.01 6.52
C GLU A 60 2.56 10.90 6.71
N LYS A 61 3.09 10.96 7.93
CA LYS A 61 4.30 11.70 8.23
C LYS A 61 5.48 11.25 7.36
N ARG A 62 5.66 9.94 7.22
CA ARG A 62 6.73 9.36 6.41
C ARG A 62 6.58 9.64 4.93
N ILE A 63 5.36 9.65 4.41
CA ILE A 63 5.13 10.04 3.01
C ILE A 63 5.76 11.42 2.76
N HIS A 64 5.50 12.39 3.63
CA HIS A 64 5.99 13.75 3.45
C HIS A 64 7.48 13.88 3.76
N GLU A 65 8.00 13.14 4.73
CA GLU A 65 9.44 13.11 5.02
C GLU A 65 10.24 12.63 3.80
N TYR A 66 9.84 11.52 3.21
CA TYR A 66 10.48 11.00 2.00
C TYR A 66 10.17 11.87 0.78
N GLY A 67 8.97 12.41 0.70
CA GLY A 67 8.57 13.33 -0.38
C GLY A 67 9.32 14.66 -0.37
N ALA A 68 10.01 15.00 0.73
CA ALA A 68 10.89 16.18 0.80
C ALA A 68 12.26 15.93 0.13
N ILE A 69 12.61 14.68 -0.13
CA ILE A 69 13.90 14.32 -0.75
C ILE A 69 13.85 14.61 -2.24
N GLU A 70 14.86 15.30 -2.76
CA GLU A 70 14.93 15.67 -4.16
C GLU A 70 14.88 14.43 -5.07
N ASN A 71 14.02 14.49 -6.08
CA ASN A 71 13.82 13.41 -7.06
C ASN A 71 13.42 12.05 -6.49
N ALA A 72 12.89 12.02 -5.26
CA ALA A 72 12.49 10.77 -4.63
C ALA A 72 11.29 10.11 -5.30
N THR A 73 11.30 8.78 -5.32
CA THR A 73 10.13 7.97 -5.56
C THR A 73 9.67 7.37 -4.24
N VAL A 74 8.40 7.56 -3.89
CA VAL A 74 7.84 7.04 -2.65
C VAL A 74 6.73 6.04 -2.99
N ILE A 75 6.87 4.82 -2.46
CA ILE A 75 5.89 3.74 -2.68
C ILE A 75 5.04 3.60 -1.42
N LEU A 76 3.73 3.69 -1.59
CA LEU A 76 2.76 3.44 -0.51
C LEU A 76 2.38 1.96 -0.52
N ASP A 77 3.01 1.19 0.36
CA ASP A 77 2.76 -0.23 0.53
C ASP A 77 1.69 -0.45 1.61
N ALA A 78 0.45 -0.36 1.20
CA ALA A 78 -0.74 -0.59 2.00
C ALA A 78 -1.85 -1.13 1.08
N LEU A 79 -2.99 -1.50 1.64
CA LEU A 79 -4.08 -2.05 0.82
C LEU A 79 -4.63 -1.03 -0.17
N ASN A 80 -4.86 0.20 0.28
CA ASN A 80 -5.45 1.27 -0.54
C ASN A 80 -6.63 0.72 -1.36
N ASP A 81 -7.54 0.04 -0.68
CA ASP A 81 -8.52 -0.85 -1.26
C ASP A 81 -9.88 -0.21 -1.53
N VAL A 82 -10.08 1.00 -1.04
CA VAL A 82 -11.32 1.77 -1.24
C VAL A 82 -11.03 3.16 -1.78
N ASN A 83 -11.96 3.71 -2.57
CA ASN A 83 -11.73 4.98 -3.25
C ASN A 83 -11.53 6.18 -2.31
N PRO A 84 -12.23 6.30 -1.17
CA PRO A 84 -11.96 7.39 -0.23
C PRO A 84 -10.52 7.44 0.27
N VAL A 85 -9.91 6.29 0.52
CA VAL A 85 -8.51 6.19 0.96
C VAL A 85 -7.57 6.58 -0.18
N ARG A 86 -7.81 6.07 -1.38
CA ARG A 86 -7.03 6.41 -2.57
C ARG A 86 -7.06 7.91 -2.84
N LEU A 87 -8.26 8.50 -2.82
CA LEU A 87 -8.45 9.93 -3.03
C LEU A 87 -7.72 10.77 -1.97
N LYS A 88 -7.76 10.33 -0.71
CA LYS A 88 -7.06 11.02 0.37
C LYS A 88 -5.57 11.18 0.04
N TYR A 89 -4.89 10.08 -0.25
CA TYR A 89 -3.44 10.14 -0.52
C TYR A 89 -3.10 10.80 -1.85
N LEU A 90 -3.96 10.71 -2.85
CA LEU A 90 -3.73 11.37 -4.13
C LEU A 90 -3.94 12.88 -4.06
N THR A 91 -4.78 13.37 -3.15
CA THR A 91 -5.10 14.80 -3.02
C THR A 91 -4.32 15.52 -1.93
N THR A 92 -3.65 14.81 -1.03
CA THR A 92 -2.89 15.40 0.08
C THR A 92 -1.37 15.35 -0.11
N THR A 93 -0.92 15.03 -1.30
CA THR A 93 0.51 14.86 -1.64
C THR A 93 0.91 15.74 -2.83
N PRO A 94 0.77 17.09 -2.72
CA PRO A 94 1.03 17.99 -3.84
C PRO A 94 2.52 18.10 -4.20
N GLU A 95 3.41 17.63 -3.34
CA GLU A 95 4.85 17.64 -3.57
C GLU A 95 5.30 16.68 -4.69
N PHE A 96 4.46 15.71 -5.06
CA PHE A 96 4.79 14.74 -6.11
C PHE A 96 4.32 15.21 -7.48
N ASP A 97 5.24 15.19 -8.44
CA ASP A 97 5.00 15.63 -9.82
C ASP A 97 4.25 14.56 -10.64
N LYS A 98 4.50 13.29 -10.33
CA LYS A 98 3.91 12.16 -11.03
C LYS A 98 3.30 11.20 -10.02
N LYS A 99 2.10 10.68 -10.33
CA LYS A 99 1.39 9.72 -9.48
C LYS A 99 1.02 8.49 -10.29
N ILE A 100 1.41 7.33 -9.79
CA ILE A 100 1.20 6.03 -10.43
C ILE A 100 0.36 5.15 -9.50
N LEU A 101 -0.69 4.55 -10.05
CA LEU A 101 -1.46 3.53 -9.36
C LEU A 101 -1.03 2.15 -9.87
N VAL A 102 -0.57 1.29 -8.96
CA VAL A 102 -0.28 -0.11 -9.26
C VAL A 102 -1.41 -0.94 -8.69
N LEU A 103 -2.22 -1.50 -9.56
CA LEU A 103 -3.42 -2.24 -9.21
C LEU A 103 -3.14 -3.75 -9.28
N PHE A 104 -3.35 -4.42 -8.15
CA PHE A 104 -3.35 -5.88 -8.07
C PHE A 104 -4.82 -6.32 -8.08
N PRO A 105 -5.34 -6.85 -9.20
CA PRO A 105 -6.74 -7.26 -9.24
C PRO A 105 -7.06 -8.27 -8.15
N SER A 106 -8.27 -8.18 -7.59
CA SER A 106 -8.70 -9.06 -6.52
C SER A 106 -8.73 -10.53 -6.99
N ASN A 107 -7.97 -11.38 -6.30
CA ASN A 107 -7.91 -12.81 -6.58
C ASN A 107 -7.87 -13.57 -5.25
N TYR A 108 -9.06 -13.90 -4.75
CA TYR A 108 -9.21 -14.55 -3.44
C TYR A 108 -8.45 -15.86 -3.34
N GLU A 109 -8.52 -16.72 -4.35
CA GLU A 109 -7.90 -18.04 -4.31
C GLU A 109 -6.39 -17.95 -4.16
N LYS A 110 -5.75 -17.08 -4.91
CA LYS A 110 -4.30 -16.84 -4.79
C LYS A 110 -3.94 -16.16 -3.48
N SER A 111 -4.72 -15.17 -3.07
CA SER A 111 -4.51 -14.48 -1.79
C SER A 111 -4.59 -15.47 -0.62
N LYS A 112 -5.60 -16.34 -0.60
CA LYS A 112 -5.75 -17.38 0.41
C LYS A 112 -4.54 -18.32 0.43
N LYS A 113 -4.07 -18.75 -0.74
CA LYS A 113 -2.91 -19.62 -0.86
C LYS A 113 -1.65 -18.96 -0.29
N TYR A 114 -1.35 -17.74 -0.71
CA TYR A 114 -0.16 -17.05 -0.26
C TYR A 114 -0.23 -16.66 1.23
N ASN A 115 -1.42 -16.29 1.71
CA ASN A 115 -1.63 -16.03 3.14
C ASN A 115 -1.34 -17.28 3.97
N GLY A 116 -1.76 -18.45 3.50
CA GLY A 116 -1.48 -19.73 4.15
C GLY A 116 0.01 -20.10 4.19
N MET A 117 0.82 -19.52 3.32
CA MET A 117 2.28 -19.73 3.28
C MET A 117 3.04 -18.84 4.26
N ARG A 118 2.38 -17.83 4.85
CA ARG A 118 3.00 -16.94 5.84
C ARG A 118 3.14 -17.65 7.18
N GLU A 119 4.06 -17.18 8.02
CA GLU A 119 4.14 -17.60 9.41
C GLU A 119 2.83 -17.27 10.13
N VAL A 120 2.42 -18.14 11.07
CA VAL A 120 1.11 -18.03 11.73
C VAL A 120 0.85 -16.66 12.36
N GLN A 121 1.87 -16.07 12.98
CA GLN A 121 1.76 -14.79 13.66
C GLN A 121 1.51 -13.59 12.71
N VAL A 122 1.77 -13.74 11.42
CA VAL A 122 1.58 -12.68 10.41
C VAL A 122 0.52 -13.05 9.37
N ARG A 123 -0.23 -14.15 9.59
CA ARG A 123 -1.36 -14.50 8.74
C ARG A 123 -2.57 -13.63 9.05
N VAL A 124 -3.25 -13.21 7.99
CA VAL A 124 -4.56 -12.61 8.12
C VAL A 124 -5.58 -13.73 8.41
N PRO A 125 -6.38 -13.64 9.48
CA PRO A 125 -7.42 -14.61 9.73
C PRO A 125 -8.37 -14.74 8.52
N GLU A 126 -8.83 -15.96 8.22
CA GLU A 126 -9.62 -16.21 7.00
C GLU A 126 -10.89 -15.34 6.93
N GLY A 127 -11.60 -15.16 8.04
CA GLY A 127 -12.79 -14.30 8.07
C GLY A 127 -12.48 -12.85 7.74
N VAL A 128 -11.35 -12.34 8.22
CA VAL A 128 -10.87 -10.99 7.90
C VAL A 128 -10.45 -10.90 6.44
N LEU A 129 -9.81 -11.93 5.90
CA LEU A 129 -9.42 -11.97 4.50
C LEU A 129 -10.63 -11.88 3.58
N VAL A 130 -11.70 -12.65 3.88
CA VAL A 130 -12.95 -12.59 3.11
C VAL A 130 -13.58 -11.21 3.17
N GLU A 131 -13.61 -10.59 4.35
CA GLU A 131 -14.12 -9.22 4.50
C GLU A 131 -13.36 -8.22 3.65
N LEU A 132 -12.02 -8.32 3.64
CA LEU A 132 -11.18 -7.41 2.87
C LEU A 132 -11.32 -7.63 1.35
N VAL A 133 -11.50 -8.88 0.93
CA VAL A 133 -11.79 -9.18 -0.49
C VAL A 133 -13.12 -8.56 -0.92
N ASN A 134 -14.15 -8.69 -0.08
CA ASN A 134 -15.47 -8.12 -0.36
C ASN A 134 -15.49 -6.59 -0.30
N LYS A 135 -14.63 -5.99 0.51
CA LYS A 135 -14.51 -4.55 0.65
C LYS A 135 -13.77 -3.89 -0.53
N PHE A 136 -12.93 -4.63 -1.23
CA PHE A 136 -12.10 -4.10 -2.30
C PHE A 136 -12.95 -3.48 -3.41
N GLU A 137 -12.70 -2.20 -3.70
CA GLU A 137 -13.38 -1.47 -4.76
C GLU A 137 -12.47 -1.32 -5.98
N PRO A 138 -13.02 -1.43 -7.21
CA PRO A 138 -12.28 -0.98 -8.39
C PRO A 138 -11.99 0.52 -8.29
N PRO A 139 -10.89 1.03 -8.86
CA PRO A 139 -10.62 2.46 -8.89
C PRO A 139 -11.77 3.21 -9.58
N SER A 140 -12.27 4.27 -8.93
CA SER A 140 -13.27 5.14 -9.52
C SER A 140 -12.68 6.02 -10.62
N GLN A 141 -13.52 6.61 -11.46
CA GLN A 141 -13.06 7.55 -12.48
C GLN A 141 -12.35 8.75 -11.85
N GLU A 142 -12.81 9.21 -10.70
CA GLU A 142 -12.17 10.31 -9.95
C GLU A 142 -10.72 9.95 -9.56
N VAL A 143 -10.49 8.71 -9.11
CA VAL A 143 -9.14 8.21 -8.82
C VAL A 143 -8.30 8.16 -10.09
N LEU A 144 -8.86 7.60 -11.17
CA LEU A 144 -8.14 7.47 -12.44
C LEU A 144 -7.76 8.83 -13.03
N ASP A 145 -8.58 9.86 -12.82
CA ASP A 145 -8.30 11.21 -13.29
C ASP A 145 -7.14 11.87 -12.53
N LEU A 146 -6.83 11.41 -11.32
CA LEU A 146 -5.75 11.95 -10.48
C LEU A 146 -4.40 11.27 -10.69
N VAL A 147 -4.35 10.14 -11.38
CA VAL A 147 -3.10 9.43 -11.63
C VAL A 147 -2.65 9.62 -13.06
N ASP A 148 -1.32 9.64 -13.25
CA ASP A 148 -0.72 9.79 -14.59
C ASP A 148 -0.59 8.45 -15.30
N GLU A 149 -0.53 7.35 -14.53
CA GLU A 149 -0.32 6.01 -15.07
C GLU A 149 -1.00 4.97 -14.17
N VAL A 150 -1.57 3.94 -14.77
CA VAL A 150 -2.08 2.76 -14.07
C VAL A 150 -1.33 1.54 -14.59
N ILE A 151 -0.72 0.81 -13.65
CA ILE A 151 -0.08 -0.47 -13.94
C ILE A 151 -0.95 -1.55 -13.33
N THR A 152 -1.47 -2.45 -14.15
CA THR A 152 -2.28 -3.58 -13.68
C THR A 152 -1.44 -4.85 -13.65
N ILE A 153 -1.30 -5.43 -12.46
CA ILE A 153 -0.50 -6.63 -12.25
C ILE A 153 -1.32 -7.86 -12.63
N LYS A 154 -0.70 -8.79 -13.32
CA LYS A 154 -1.29 -10.10 -13.64
C LYS A 154 -0.82 -11.12 -12.59
N TRP A 155 -1.77 -11.77 -11.93
CA TRP A 155 -1.43 -12.79 -10.92
C TRP A 155 -2.49 -13.88 -10.73
#